data_a9ede99304836f84f28a1bf175f92778
#
_entry.id   a9ede99304836f84f28a1bf175f92778
#
_cell.length_a   1.000
_cell.length_b   1.000
_cell.length_c   1.000
_cell.angle_alpha   90.00
_cell.angle_beta   90.00
_cell.angle_gamma   90.00
#
_symmetry.space_group_name_H-M   'P 1'
#
loop_
_entity.id
_entity.type
_entity.pdbx_description
1 polymer ?
#
loop_
_entity_poly.entity_id
_entity_poly.type
_entity_poly.pdbx_seq_one_letter_code
_entity_poly.pdbx_strand_id
1 'polypeptide(L)'
;MLRIILSMVKSLEKIAKQKKIKYFLVTFVDLFGVQRAKLVPARAIGEMQKTGAGFGGFATYLDLSFSEPDMFALPDPDSLIQLPWQPEVGWLASDLVMNNKFMDQCPRVILKNQINNLDKLNLKMM
;
A
#
# COMPACT_ATOMS: atom_id res chain seq x y z
N MET A 1 7.52 -22.16 2.44
CA MET A 1 7.72 -21.14 1.39
C MET A 1 7.32 -19.72 1.83
N LEU A 2 6.20 -19.54 2.50
CA LEU A 2 5.78 -18.21 3.01
C LEU A 2 6.74 -17.57 4.05
N ARG A 3 7.44 -18.37 4.85
CA ARG A 3 8.36 -17.88 5.90
C ARG A 3 9.68 -17.30 5.37
N ILE A 4 10.13 -17.71 4.18
CA ILE A 4 11.39 -17.25 3.59
C ILE A 4 11.21 -15.89 2.90
N ILE A 5 10.03 -15.62 2.35
CA ILE A 5 9.69 -14.34 1.72
C ILE A 5 9.56 -13.23 2.78
N LEU A 6 9.10 -13.56 3.98
CA LEU A 6 8.97 -12.59 5.09
C LEU A 6 10.32 -12.07 5.62
N SER A 7 11.43 -12.80 5.41
CA SER A 7 12.75 -12.39 5.90
C SER A 7 13.43 -11.31 5.04
N MET A 8 12.96 -11.09 3.82
CA MET A 8 13.48 -10.07 2.90
C MET A 8 12.65 -8.78 2.85
N VAL A 9 11.48 -8.74 3.51
CA VAL A 9 10.65 -7.55 3.53
C VAL A 9 11.23 -6.52 4.49
N LYS A 10 11.50 -5.32 3.99
CA LYS A 10 11.96 -4.17 4.81
C LYS A 10 10.96 -3.91 5.94
N SER A 11 11.43 -3.91 7.17
CA SER A 11 10.59 -3.59 8.33
C SER A 11 10.38 -2.08 8.43
N LEU A 12 9.18 -1.62 8.17
CA LEU A 12 8.80 -0.20 8.31
C LEU A 12 8.97 0.30 9.74
N GLU A 13 8.76 -0.56 10.74
CA GLU A 13 8.97 -0.20 12.14
C GLU A 13 10.45 0.12 12.44
N LYS A 14 11.38 -0.70 11.93
CA LYS A 14 12.81 -0.45 12.08
C LYS A 14 13.24 0.83 11.37
N ILE A 15 12.74 1.03 10.14
CA ILE A 15 13.01 2.24 9.36
C ILE A 15 12.47 3.48 10.06
N ALA A 16 11.27 3.41 10.65
CA ALA A 16 10.68 4.51 11.40
C ALA A 16 11.58 4.97 12.55
N LYS A 17 12.13 4.01 13.31
CA LYS A 17 13.06 4.30 14.43
C LYS A 17 14.36 4.95 13.91
N GLN A 18 14.95 4.39 12.85
CA GLN A 18 16.19 4.90 12.26
C GLN A 18 16.06 6.31 11.69
N LYS A 19 14.96 6.56 10.97
CA LYS A 19 14.69 7.83 10.28
C LYS A 19 13.90 8.83 11.13
N LYS A 20 13.56 8.48 12.38
CA LYS A 20 12.74 9.30 13.30
C LYS A 20 11.37 9.67 12.73
N ILE A 21 10.79 8.79 11.91
CA ILE A 21 9.44 8.94 11.37
C ILE A 21 8.44 8.67 12.50
N LYS A 22 7.50 9.59 12.71
CA LYS A 22 6.44 9.48 13.72
C LYS A 22 5.11 9.00 13.14
N TYR A 23 4.87 9.30 11.87
CA TYR A 23 3.62 8.97 11.17
C TYR A 23 3.89 8.48 9.75
N PHE A 24 2.99 7.65 9.25
CA PHE A 24 2.98 7.23 7.85
C PHE A 24 1.67 7.63 7.18
N LEU A 25 1.76 8.24 6.02
CA LEU A 25 0.65 8.37 5.09
C LEU A 25 0.59 7.09 4.25
N VAL A 26 -0.35 6.22 4.59
CA VAL A 26 -0.63 5.00 3.82
C VAL A 26 -1.62 5.39 2.75
N THR A 27 -1.22 5.33 1.47
CA THR A 27 -1.96 5.91 0.37
C THR A 27 -2.28 4.92 -0.73
N PHE A 28 -3.36 5.16 -1.46
CA PHE A 28 -3.72 4.51 -2.71
C PHE A 28 -4.40 5.52 -3.65
N VAL A 29 -4.56 5.15 -4.91
CA VAL A 29 -5.22 5.99 -5.92
C VAL A 29 -6.55 5.35 -6.30
N ASP A 30 -7.62 6.15 -6.36
CA ASP A 30 -8.94 5.72 -6.80
C ASP A 30 -9.07 5.72 -8.35
N LEU A 31 -10.26 5.35 -8.87
CA LEU A 31 -10.51 5.28 -10.31
C LEU A 31 -10.48 6.64 -11.03
N PHE A 32 -10.58 7.74 -10.29
CA PHE A 32 -10.47 9.11 -10.84
C PHE A 32 -9.07 9.68 -10.75
N GLY A 33 -8.07 8.90 -10.29
CA GLY A 33 -6.71 9.37 -10.09
C GLY A 33 -6.51 10.17 -8.82
N VAL A 34 -7.50 10.22 -7.92
CA VAL A 34 -7.38 10.94 -6.65
C VAL A 34 -6.67 10.08 -5.62
N GLN A 35 -5.64 10.65 -5.00
CA GLN A 35 -4.93 10.00 -3.92
C GLN A 35 -5.74 10.04 -2.63
N ARG A 36 -5.98 8.87 -2.08
CA ARG A 36 -6.58 8.66 -0.76
C ARG A 36 -5.50 8.31 0.24
N ALA A 37 -5.64 8.78 1.47
CA ALA A 37 -4.62 8.55 2.50
C ALA A 37 -5.25 8.31 3.88
N LYS A 38 -4.55 7.52 4.69
CA LYS A 38 -4.77 7.40 6.12
C LYS A 38 -3.46 7.68 6.84
N LEU A 39 -3.50 8.56 7.84
CA LEU A 39 -2.35 8.82 8.69
C LEU A 39 -2.29 7.75 9.78
N VAL A 40 -1.18 7.00 9.80
CA VAL A 40 -0.95 5.88 10.73
C VAL A 40 0.23 6.23 11.62
N PRO A 41 0.12 6.16 12.96
CA PRO A 41 1.26 6.38 13.84
C PRO A 41 2.32 5.27 13.67
N ALA A 42 3.60 5.64 13.75
CA ALA A 42 4.72 4.71 13.54
C ALA A 42 4.67 3.47 14.44
N ARG A 43 4.09 3.59 15.65
CA ARG A 43 3.91 2.45 16.57
C ARG A 43 2.97 1.36 16.04
N ALA A 44 2.06 1.71 15.12
CA ALA A 44 1.10 0.77 14.52
C ALA A 44 1.55 0.23 13.16
N ILE A 45 2.62 0.77 12.56
CA ILE A 45 3.00 0.45 11.19
C ILE A 45 3.44 -1.00 11.02
N GLY A 46 4.02 -1.61 12.04
CA GLY A 46 4.46 -3.01 12.00
C GLY A 46 3.30 -3.98 11.83
N GLU A 47 2.14 -3.69 12.41
CA GLU A 47 0.90 -4.43 12.20
C GLU A 47 0.26 -4.07 10.86
N MET A 48 0.15 -2.78 10.54
CA MET A 48 -0.41 -2.29 9.27
C MET A 48 0.35 -2.81 8.04
N GLN A 49 1.65 -3.05 8.17
CA GLN A 49 2.45 -3.67 7.11
C GLN A 49 1.99 -5.10 6.79
N LYS A 50 1.37 -5.79 7.75
CA LYS A 50 0.89 -7.18 7.61
C LYS A 50 -0.58 -7.27 7.24
N THR A 51 -1.39 -6.42 7.85
CA THR A 51 -2.86 -6.48 7.76
C THR A 51 -3.47 -5.42 6.86
N GLY A 52 -2.71 -4.36 6.56
CA GLY A 52 -3.19 -3.19 5.84
C GLY A 52 -3.91 -2.17 6.73
N ALA A 53 -4.06 -0.96 6.22
CA ALA A 53 -4.89 0.09 6.82
C ALA A 53 -6.32 -0.02 6.28
N GLY A 54 -7.32 -0.17 7.15
CA GLY A 54 -8.72 -0.36 6.76
C GLY A 54 -9.36 0.93 6.20
N PHE A 55 -10.17 0.77 5.16
CA PHE A 55 -10.98 1.82 4.54
C PHE A 55 -12.37 1.28 4.21
N GLY A 56 -13.41 2.10 4.41
CA GLY A 56 -14.74 1.81 3.89
C GLY A 56 -14.75 1.94 2.37
N GLY A 57 -14.86 0.82 1.66
CA GLY A 57 -14.72 0.75 0.21
C GLY A 57 -15.66 1.68 -0.55
N PHE A 58 -16.93 1.77 -0.12
CA PHE A 58 -17.96 2.60 -0.75
C PHE A 58 -17.60 4.10 -0.80
N ALA A 59 -16.76 4.59 0.13
CA ALA A 59 -16.36 6.00 0.19
C ALA A 59 -15.12 6.34 -0.66
N THR A 60 -14.62 5.41 -1.44
CA THR A 60 -13.30 5.52 -2.07
C THR A 60 -13.32 5.58 -3.59
N TYR A 61 -14.49 5.65 -4.20
CA TYR A 61 -14.66 5.69 -5.67
C TYR A 61 -13.92 4.55 -6.41
N LEU A 62 -14.08 3.34 -5.91
CA LEU A 62 -13.57 2.10 -6.51
C LEU A 62 -14.68 1.18 -7.01
N ASP A 63 -15.87 1.74 -7.29
CA ASP A 63 -17.06 1.00 -7.74
C ASP A 63 -17.50 -0.09 -6.74
N LEU A 64 -17.49 0.28 -5.45
CA LEU A 64 -17.90 -0.59 -4.35
C LEU A 64 -19.21 -0.10 -3.72
N SER A 65 -20.09 -1.03 -3.37
CA SER A 65 -21.36 -0.75 -2.70
C SER A 65 -21.22 -0.76 -1.17
N PHE A 66 -22.25 -0.27 -0.47
CA PHE A 66 -22.33 -0.32 1.00
C PHE A 66 -22.40 -1.75 1.58
N SER A 67 -22.79 -2.73 0.75
CA SER A 67 -22.91 -4.13 1.17
C SER A 67 -21.58 -4.89 1.11
N GLU A 68 -20.56 -4.30 0.49
CA GLU A 68 -19.25 -4.92 0.39
C GLU A 68 -18.41 -4.67 1.65
N PRO A 69 -17.55 -5.63 2.02
CA PRO A 69 -16.72 -5.50 3.21
C PRO A 69 -15.70 -4.37 3.07
N ASP A 70 -15.12 -3.97 4.20
CA ASP A 70 -14.00 -3.04 4.22
C ASP A 70 -12.82 -3.59 3.42
N MET A 71 -12.14 -2.68 2.75
CA MET A 71 -10.87 -2.98 2.08
C MET A 71 -9.68 -2.53 2.92
N PHE A 72 -8.53 -3.09 2.64
CA PHE A 72 -7.29 -2.83 3.36
C PHE A 72 -6.21 -2.35 2.40
N ALA A 73 -5.62 -1.20 2.68
CA ALA A 73 -4.45 -0.70 1.97
C ALA A 73 -3.18 -1.30 2.58
N LEU A 74 -2.57 -2.25 1.89
CA LEU A 74 -1.35 -2.92 2.30
C LEU A 74 -0.14 -2.11 1.84
N PRO A 75 0.61 -1.46 2.76
CA PRO A 75 1.69 -0.56 2.37
C PRO A 75 2.86 -1.32 1.75
N ASP A 76 3.41 -0.76 0.68
CA ASP A 76 4.61 -1.26 0.03
C ASP A 76 5.86 -0.60 0.65
N PRO A 77 6.71 -1.32 1.39
CA PRO A 77 7.88 -0.75 2.04
C PRO A 77 8.92 -0.18 1.08
N ASP A 78 8.94 -0.66 -0.18
CA ASP A 78 9.87 -0.18 -1.20
C ASP A 78 9.45 1.18 -1.80
N SER A 79 8.20 1.58 -1.58
CA SER A 79 7.67 2.88 -2.00
C SER A 79 7.92 4.01 -1.00
N LEU A 80 8.56 3.74 0.14
CA LEU A 80 8.71 4.72 1.21
C LEU A 80 9.48 5.97 0.77
N ILE A 81 8.82 7.12 0.92
CA ILE A 81 9.41 8.44 0.79
C ILE A 81 9.25 9.18 2.11
N GLN A 82 10.36 9.57 2.75
CA GLN A 82 10.33 10.50 3.87
C GLN A 82 10.10 11.91 3.32
N LEU A 83 9.04 12.60 3.77
CA LEU A 83 8.66 13.89 3.20
C LEU A 83 9.73 14.96 3.51
N PRO A 84 10.35 15.61 2.50
CA PRO A 84 11.41 16.60 2.74
C PRO A 84 10.97 17.80 3.57
N TRP A 85 9.70 18.22 3.41
CA TRP A 85 9.12 19.36 4.13
C TRP A 85 8.51 18.99 5.49
N GLN A 86 8.35 17.71 5.77
CA GLN A 86 7.84 17.19 7.04
C GLN A 86 8.52 15.85 7.35
N PRO A 87 9.80 15.87 7.81
CA PRO A 87 10.63 14.66 7.94
C PRO A 87 10.10 13.63 8.95
N GLU A 88 9.18 14.01 9.81
CA GLU A 88 8.50 13.09 10.75
C GLU A 88 7.39 12.26 10.08
N VAL A 89 7.10 12.49 8.80
CA VAL A 89 6.10 11.76 8.02
C VAL A 89 6.76 10.98 6.88
N GLY A 90 6.44 9.69 6.81
CA GLY A 90 6.76 8.82 5.68
C GLY A 90 5.52 8.61 4.81
N TRP A 91 5.66 8.77 3.50
CA TRP A 91 4.63 8.46 2.52
C TRP A 91 4.85 7.05 1.97
N LEU A 92 3.76 6.28 1.81
CA LEU A 92 3.77 4.91 1.33
C LEU A 92 2.65 4.71 0.31
N ALA A 93 2.98 4.17 -0.86
CA ALA A 93 1.99 3.61 -1.77
C ALA A 93 1.52 2.25 -1.27
N SER A 94 0.26 1.90 -1.55
CA SER A 94 -0.31 0.64 -1.09
C SER A 94 -1.03 -0.10 -2.21
N ASP A 95 -1.05 -1.41 -2.09
CA ASP A 95 -1.93 -2.28 -2.85
C ASP A 95 -3.21 -2.54 -2.04
N LEU A 96 -4.36 -2.58 -2.72
CA LEU A 96 -5.63 -2.80 -2.05
C LEU A 96 -5.96 -4.29 -2.00
N VAL A 97 -6.44 -4.72 -0.83
CA VAL A 97 -6.83 -6.09 -0.53
C VAL A 97 -8.24 -6.10 0.05
N MET A 98 -9.07 -7.03 -0.40
CA MET A 98 -10.39 -7.31 0.14
C MET A 98 -10.59 -8.83 0.14
N ASN A 99 -11.16 -9.40 1.22
CA ASN A 99 -11.32 -10.85 1.36
C ASN A 99 -10.01 -11.65 1.13
N ASN A 100 -8.89 -11.14 1.62
CA ASN A 100 -7.54 -11.72 1.48
C ASN A 100 -7.05 -11.87 0.02
N LYS A 101 -7.61 -11.09 -0.91
CA LYS A 101 -7.19 -11.06 -2.31
C LYS A 101 -6.90 -9.62 -2.73
N PHE A 102 -5.92 -9.44 -3.61
CA PHE A 102 -5.71 -8.16 -4.25
C PHE A 102 -6.94 -7.77 -5.08
N MET A 103 -7.30 -6.50 -4.98
CA MET A 103 -8.48 -5.97 -5.67
C MET A 103 -8.15 -5.68 -7.13
N ASP A 104 -8.94 -6.29 -8.03
CA ASP A 104 -8.78 -6.09 -9.48
C ASP A 104 -9.10 -4.65 -9.94
N GLN A 105 -9.89 -3.91 -9.14
CA GLN A 105 -10.20 -2.49 -9.41
C GLN A 105 -9.07 -1.54 -8.98
N CYS A 106 -8.10 -2.00 -8.20
CA CYS A 106 -6.99 -1.16 -7.73
C CYS A 106 -6.05 -0.79 -8.89
N PRO A 107 -5.92 0.50 -9.27
CA PRO A 107 -5.08 0.92 -10.39
C PRO A 107 -3.63 0.45 -10.28
N ARG A 108 -3.07 0.44 -9.07
CA ARG A 108 -1.70 -0.03 -8.82
C ARG A 108 -1.56 -1.54 -9.03
N VAL A 109 -2.56 -2.32 -8.62
CA VAL A 109 -2.58 -3.78 -8.83
C VAL A 109 -2.69 -4.09 -10.32
N ILE A 110 -3.56 -3.38 -11.05
CA ILE A 110 -3.68 -3.50 -12.51
C ILE A 110 -2.35 -3.24 -13.18
N LEU A 111 -1.67 -2.14 -12.84
CA LEU A 111 -0.37 -1.80 -13.41
C LEU A 111 0.69 -2.87 -13.14
N LYS A 112 0.79 -3.35 -11.90
CA LYS A 112 1.71 -4.46 -11.55
C LYS A 112 1.45 -5.71 -12.36
N ASN A 113 0.17 -6.07 -12.55
CA ASN A 113 -0.21 -7.23 -13.34
C ASN A 113 0.20 -7.06 -14.82
N GLN A 114 0.04 -5.86 -15.39
CA GLN A 114 0.48 -5.58 -16.76
C GLN A 114 2.01 -5.63 -16.90
N ILE A 115 2.75 -5.07 -15.95
CA ILE A 115 4.22 -5.16 -15.93
C ILE A 115 4.66 -6.64 -15.90
N ASN A 116 4.06 -7.44 -15.02
CA ASN A 116 4.37 -8.88 -14.94
C ASN A 116 4.04 -9.62 -16.26
N ASN A 117 2.99 -9.23 -16.96
CA ASN A 117 2.64 -9.81 -18.25
C ASN A 117 3.65 -9.43 -19.35
N LEU A 118 4.12 -8.18 -19.35
CA LEU A 118 5.18 -7.73 -20.27
C LEU A 118 6.49 -8.48 -20.03
N ASP A 119 6.86 -8.68 -18.79
CA ASP A 119 8.08 -9.43 -18.43
C ASP A 119 8.02 -10.89 -18.94
N LYS A 120 6.85 -11.55 -18.88
CA LYS A 120 6.65 -12.89 -19.45
C LYS A 120 6.83 -12.92 -20.97
N LEU A 121 6.62 -11.81 -21.66
CA LEU A 121 6.80 -11.65 -23.09
C LEU A 121 8.20 -11.13 -23.46
N ASN A 122 9.13 -11.02 -22.48
CA ASN A 122 10.45 -10.41 -22.62
C ASN A 122 10.41 -8.95 -23.12
N LEU A 123 9.32 -8.24 -22.84
CA LEU A 123 9.14 -6.81 -23.11
C LEU A 123 9.38 -6.02 -21.81
N LYS A 124 10.03 -4.88 -21.92
CA LYS A 124 10.23 -3.97 -20.78
C LYS A 124 9.46 -2.68 -21.00
N MET A 125 8.80 -2.18 -19.96
CA MET A 125 8.33 -0.81 -19.92
C MET A 125 9.55 0.13 -19.88
N MET A 126 9.57 1.10 -20.80
CA MET A 126 10.56 2.18 -20.79
C MET A 126 10.08 3.32 -19.89
#